data_fe108f9654594996d8fc54f5b5376401
#
_entry.id   fe108f9654594996d8fc54f5b5376401
#
_cell.length_a   1.000
_cell.length_b   1.000
_cell.length_c   1.000
_cell.angle_alpha   90.00
_cell.angle_beta   90.00
_cell.angle_gamma   90.00
#
_symmetry.space_group_name_H-M   'P 1'
#
loop_
_entity.id
_entity.type
_entity.pdbx_description
1 polymer ?
#
loop_
_entity_poly.entity_id
_entity_poly.type
_entity_poly.pdbx_seq_one_letter_code
_entity_poly.pdbx_strand_id
1 'polypeptide(L)'
;MNYINAHGTSTDANDRNESKAIRTVFGSHADALMVSSSKSMSGHLLGAAGGLEAVITAKAIAHGVVPPTATLEHPGEGCDLDFVPGSARDAQIDVAISNAFGFGGTNAVLVFRRYDG
;
A
#
# COMPACT_ATOMS: atom_id res chain seq x y z
N MET A 1 -9.05 -2.25 -9.34
CA MET A 1 -8.03 -1.94 -8.32
C MET A 1 -7.16 -3.17 -8.16
N ASN A 2 -5.82 -2.98 -8.23
CA ASN A 2 -4.87 -4.10 -8.18
C ASN A 2 -3.86 -3.95 -7.05
N TYR A 3 -3.47 -2.71 -6.72
CA TYR A 3 -2.42 -2.44 -5.76
C TYR A 3 -2.76 -1.28 -4.84
N ILE A 4 -2.37 -1.41 -3.57
CA ILE A 4 -2.44 -0.37 -2.55
C ILE A 4 -1.04 -0.17 -1.96
N ASN A 5 -0.48 1.02 -2.14
CA ASN A 5 0.67 1.46 -1.35
C ASN A 5 0.11 2.01 -0.03
N ALA A 6 0.19 1.18 0.99
CA ALA A 6 -0.41 1.45 2.28
C ALA A 6 0.33 2.54 3.05
N HIS A 7 -0.37 3.23 3.93
CA HIS A 7 0.29 4.08 4.94
C HIS A 7 1.25 3.25 5.79
N GLY A 8 0.79 2.09 6.27
CA GLY A 8 1.61 0.98 6.76
C GLY A 8 2.82 1.38 7.63
N THR A 9 2.55 1.97 8.79
CA THR A 9 3.60 2.47 9.68
C THR A 9 4.21 1.41 10.61
N SER A 10 3.75 0.17 10.53
CA SER A 10 4.15 -0.93 11.42
C SER A 10 3.76 -0.70 12.90
N THR A 11 2.67 0.01 13.11
CA THR A 11 2.03 0.11 14.43
C THR A 11 0.76 -0.74 14.45
N ASP A 12 0.50 -1.44 15.56
CA ASP A 12 -0.68 -2.31 15.69
C ASP A 12 -1.98 -1.56 15.36
N ALA A 13 -2.12 -0.34 15.88
CA ALA A 13 -3.32 0.46 15.66
C ALA A 13 -3.52 0.84 14.20
N ASN A 14 -2.46 1.31 13.51
CA ASN A 14 -2.57 1.67 12.12
C ASN A 14 -2.82 0.46 11.22
N ASP A 15 -1.99 -0.56 11.34
CA ASP A 15 -2.00 -1.68 10.39
C ASP A 15 -3.30 -2.48 10.48
N ARG A 16 -3.81 -2.68 11.69
CA ARG A 16 -5.10 -3.32 11.91
C ARG A 16 -6.27 -2.49 11.37
N ASN A 17 -6.28 -1.18 11.65
CA ASN A 17 -7.34 -0.29 11.18
C ASN A 17 -7.31 -0.12 9.66
N GLU A 18 -6.14 0.01 9.06
CA GLU A 18 -5.99 0.12 7.61
C GLU A 18 -6.44 -1.18 6.91
N SER A 19 -6.04 -2.34 7.42
CA SER A 19 -6.49 -3.64 6.91
C SER A 19 -8.01 -3.78 6.98
N LYS A 20 -8.62 -3.39 8.11
CA LYS A 20 -10.07 -3.39 8.28
C LYS A 20 -10.77 -2.42 7.31
N ALA A 21 -10.23 -1.23 7.10
CA ALA A 21 -10.78 -0.26 6.17
C ALA A 21 -10.74 -0.79 4.72
N ILE A 22 -9.64 -1.40 4.30
CA ILE A 22 -9.51 -2.05 2.99
C ILE A 22 -10.55 -3.15 2.83
N ARG A 23 -10.72 -4.02 3.82
CA ARG A 23 -11.75 -5.05 3.82
C ARG A 23 -13.16 -4.47 3.71
N THR A 24 -13.44 -3.41 4.43
CA THR A 24 -14.76 -2.77 4.42
C THR A 24 -15.09 -2.16 3.06
N VAL A 25 -14.11 -1.48 2.43
CA VAL A 25 -14.33 -0.80 1.14
C VAL A 25 -14.39 -1.78 -0.02
N PHE A 26 -13.50 -2.76 -0.06
CA PHE A 26 -13.34 -3.64 -1.22
C PHE A 26 -14.08 -4.99 -1.08
N GLY A 27 -14.57 -5.33 0.10
CA GLY A 27 -15.30 -6.59 0.34
C GLY A 27 -14.48 -7.81 -0.08
N SER A 28 -15.08 -8.70 -0.84
CA SER A 28 -14.39 -9.91 -1.35
C SER A 28 -13.25 -9.60 -2.33
N HIS A 29 -13.28 -8.44 -3.00
CA HIS A 29 -12.18 -8.04 -3.89
C HIS A 29 -10.87 -7.78 -3.13
N ALA A 30 -10.94 -7.53 -1.83
CA ALA A 30 -9.75 -7.36 -0.98
C ALA A 30 -8.80 -8.57 -1.02
N ASP A 31 -9.31 -9.77 -1.27
CA ASP A 31 -8.49 -10.99 -1.41
C ASP A 31 -7.64 -11.01 -2.69
N ALA A 32 -8.01 -10.22 -3.69
CA ALA A 32 -7.28 -10.08 -4.95
C ALA A 32 -6.35 -8.85 -4.98
N LEU A 33 -6.34 -8.05 -3.91
CA LEU A 33 -5.49 -6.88 -3.82
C LEU A 33 -4.10 -7.24 -3.32
N MET A 34 -3.09 -6.64 -3.94
CA MET A 34 -1.74 -6.59 -3.39
C MET A 34 -1.61 -5.30 -2.56
N VAL A 35 -1.18 -5.44 -1.33
CA VAL A 35 -1.03 -4.32 -0.38
C VAL A 35 0.38 -4.33 0.16
N SER A 36 1.16 -3.29 -0.04
CA SER A 36 2.49 -3.24 0.56
C SER A 36 2.80 -1.87 1.13
N SER A 37 3.67 -1.82 2.12
CA SER A 37 4.19 -0.56 2.65
C SER A 37 5.62 -0.35 2.19
N SER A 38 5.82 0.62 1.30
CA SER A 38 7.16 1.03 0.85
C SER A 38 7.98 1.66 1.98
N LYS A 39 7.35 2.03 3.10
CA LYS A 39 8.06 2.48 4.31
C LYS A 39 8.98 1.41 4.89
N SER A 40 8.72 0.13 4.61
CA SER A 40 9.62 -0.97 4.98
C SER A 40 11.01 -0.83 4.35
N MET A 41 11.14 -0.09 3.25
CA MET A 41 12.40 0.15 2.54
C MET A 41 12.92 1.58 2.74
N SER A 42 12.04 2.57 2.74
CA SER A 42 12.42 3.99 2.79
C SER A 42 12.45 4.59 4.19
N GLY A 43 11.79 3.96 5.15
CA GLY A 43 11.43 4.59 6.43
C GLY A 43 10.26 5.58 6.27
N HIS A 44 9.84 6.16 7.37
CA HIS A 44 8.76 7.14 7.39
C HIS A 44 9.32 8.57 7.24
N LEU A 45 9.11 9.17 6.07
CA LEU A 45 9.63 10.50 5.72
C LEU A 45 8.72 11.66 6.21
N LEU A 46 7.77 11.38 7.09
CA LEU A 46 6.82 12.37 7.62
C LEU A 46 6.14 13.18 6.50
N GLY A 47 6.34 14.48 6.44
CA GLY A 47 5.73 15.35 5.42
C GLY A 47 6.11 15.02 3.98
N ALA A 48 7.25 14.39 3.75
CA ALA A 48 7.69 13.97 2.43
C ALA A 48 7.20 12.56 2.04
N ALA A 49 6.67 11.78 2.98
CA ALA A 49 6.28 10.39 2.76
C ALA A 49 5.26 10.24 1.63
N GLY A 50 4.21 11.03 1.63
CA GLY A 50 3.17 10.96 0.60
C GLY A 50 3.69 11.25 -0.81
N GLY A 51 4.60 12.19 -0.97
CA GLY A 51 5.24 12.50 -2.27
C GLY A 51 6.09 11.34 -2.78
N LEU A 52 6.94 10.77 -1.92
CA LEU A 52 7.77 9.62 -2.28
C LEU A 52 6.90 8.41 -2.65
N GLU A 53 5.88 8.12 -1.85
CA GLU A 53 4.98 6.99 -2.06
C GLU A 53 4.14 7.16 -3.34
N ALA A 54 3.76 8.40 -3.70
CA ALA A 54 3.12 8.68 -4.97
C ALA A 54 4.02 8.32 -6.17
N VAL A 55 5.30 8.70 -6.12
CA VAL A 55 6.29 8.35 -7.15
C VAL A 55 6.47 6.84 -7.24
N ILE A 56 6.61 6.15 -6.11
CA ILE A 56 6.74 4.68 -6.06
C ILE A 56 5.51 4.02 -6.68
N THR A 57 4.31 4.47 -6.35
CA THR A 57 3.06 3.93 -6.89
C THR A 57 2.95 4.13 -8.40
N ALA A 58 3.29 5.31 -8.89
CA ALA A 58 3.31 5.59 -10.33
C ALA A 58 4.33 4.71 -11.09
N LYS A 59 5.53 4.54 -10.51
CA LYS A 59 6.55 3.64 -11.07
C LYS A 59 6.13 2.17 -11.02
N ALA A 60 5.46 1.73 -9.97
CA ALA A 60 4.93 0.37 -9.87
C ALA A 60 3.97 0.07 -11.04
N ILE A 61 3.08 1.00 -11.36
CA ILE A 61 2.19 0.89 -12.53
C ILE A 61 2.98 0.86 -13.84
N ALA A 62 3.93 1.78 -14.01
CA ALA A 62 4.68 1.92 -15.26
C ALA A 62 5.54 0.67 -15.57
N HIS A 63 6.15 0.09 -14.54
CA HIS A 63 7.04 -1.07 -14.69
C HIS A 63 6.36 -2.43 -14.50
N GLY A 64 5.12 -2.47 -14.01
CA GLY A 64 4.42 -3.73 -13.71
C GLY A 64 5.07 -4.49 -12.56
N VAL A 65 5.56 -3.78 -11.55
CA VAL A 65 6.24 -4.38 -10.38
C VAL A 65 5.66 -3.80 -9.10
N VAL A 66 5.14 -4.66 -8.24
CA VAL A 66 4.68 -4.29 -6.90
C VAL A 66 5.86 -4.34 -5.93
N PRO A 67 6.21 -3.24 -5.27
CA PRO A 67 7.26 -3.25 -4.26
C PRO A 67 6.84 -4.07 -3.03
N PRO A 68 7.78 -4.72 -2.34
CA PRO A 68 7.47 -5.57 -1.20
C PRO A 68 7.22 -4.76 0.08
N THR A 69 6.60 -5.43 1.06
CA THR A 69 6.82 -5.12 2.47
C THR A 69 8.07 -5.89 2.91
N ALA A 70 9.23 -5.26 2.75
CA ALA A 70 10.53 -5.96 2.71
C ALA A 70 10.89 -6.69 4.00
N THR A 71 10.48 -6.15 5.15
CA THR A 71 10.82 -6.69 6.48
C THR A 71 9.73 -7.55 7.09
N LEU A 72 8.65 -7.80 6.34
CA LEU A 72 7.52 -8.58 6.84
C LEU A 72 7.86 -10.08 6.81
N GLU A 73 7.86 -10.71 7.98
CA GLU A 73 7.97 -12.16 8.15
C GLU A 73 6.61 -12.77 8.52
N HIS A 74 5.95 -12.19 9.51
CA HIS A 74 4.66 -12.64 10.01
C HIS A 74 3.69 -11.45 10.15
N PRO A 75 2.55 -11.45 9.41
CA PRO A 75 1.52 -10.44 9.60
C PRO A 75 0.99 -10.44 11.05
N GLY A 76 0.72 -9.25 11.58
CA GLY A 76 0.11 -9.09 12.89
C GLY A 76 -1.34 -9.59 12.92
N GLU A 77 -1.89 -9.75 14.13
CA GLU A 77 -3.28 -10.13 14.32
C GLU A 77 -4.24 -9.12 13.64
N GLY A 78 -5.21 -9.62 12.88
CA GLY A 78 -6.16 -8.80 12.13
C GLY A 78 -5.62 -8.22 10.82
N CYS A 79 -4.39 -8.58 10.43
CA CYS A 79 -3.77 -8.22 9.15
C CYS A 79 -3.75 -9.46 8.25
N ASP A 80 -4.83 -9.66 7.47
CA ASP A 80 -5.11 -10.87 6.70
C ASP A 80 -5.11 -10.66 5.17
N LEU A 81 -4.48 -9.58 4.70
CA LEU A 81 -4.35 -9.25 3.29
C LEU A 81 -3.03 -9.79 2.70
N ASP A 82 -2.91 -9.74 1.37
CA ASP A 82 -1.64 -10.01 0.68
C ASP A 82 -0.71 -8.80 0.79
N PHE A 83 0.18 -8.82 1.76
CA PHE A 83 1.12 -7.72 2.04
C PHE A 83 2.41 -7.78 1.23
N VAL A 84 2.49 -8.63 0.22
CA VAL A 84 3.67 -8.78 -0.65
C VAL A 84 4.95 -8.93 0.19
N PRO A 85 5.09 -9.98 0.99
CA PRO A 85 6.21 -10.11 1.92
C PRO A 85 7.53 -10.38 1.19
N GLY A 86 8.60 -9.82 1.72
CA GLY A 86 9.99 -10.15 1.39
C GLY A 86 10.50 -9.60 0.06
N SER A 87 9.91 -9.95 -1.08
CA SER A 87 10.43 -9.58 -2.40
C SER A 87 9.38 -8.93 -3.31
N ALA A 88 9.83 -8.09 -4.23
CA ALA A 88 8.99 -7.48 -5.24
C ALA A 88 8.29 -8.54 -6.12
N ARG A 89 7.11 -8.21 -6.62
CA ARG A 89 6.29 -9.12 -7.41
C ARG A 89 5.93 -8.49 -8.75
N ASP A 90 6.17 -9.20 -9.83
CA ASP A 90 5.69 -8.80 -11.16
C ASP A 90 4.16 -8.94 -11.22
N ALA A 91 3.50 -7.89 -11.65
CA ALA A 91 2.04 -7.87 -11.79
C ALA A 91 1.58 -6.76 -12.73
N GLN A 92 0.52 -7.03 -13.48
CA GLN A 92 -0.15 -5.96 -14.22
C GLN A 92 -0.98 -5.12 -13.23
N ILE A 93 -0.66 -3.83 -13.18
CA ILE A 93 -1.34 -2.87 -12.31
C ILE A 93 -2.06 -1.85 -13.19
N ASP A 94 -3.38 -1.93 -13.26
CA ASP A 94 -4.18 -0.98 -14.03
C ASP A 94 -4.61 0.20 -13.17
N VAL A 95 -4.95 -0.06 -11.91
CA VAL A 95 -5.33 0.97 -10.94
C VAL A 95 -4.65 0.69 -9.61
N ALA A 96 -4.05 1.71 -9.02
CA ALA A 96 -3.45 1.67 -7.68
C ALA A 96 -3.85 2.90 -6.87
N ILE A 97 -3.77 2.77 -5.55
CA ILE A 97 -3.91 3.89 -4.63
C ILE A 97 -2.69 3.99 -3.71
N SER A 98 -2.42 5.21 -3.26
CA SER A 98 -1.45 5.49 -2.20
C SER A 98 -2.18 6.15 -1.03
N ASN A 99 -2.13 5.53 0.14
CA ASN A 99 -2.75 6.01 1.37
C ASN A 99 -1.75 6.79 2.21
N ALA A 100 -2.16 7.94 2.72
CA ALA A 100 -1.39 8.73 3.66
C ALA A 100 -2.30 9.21 4.80
N PHE A 101 -1.98 8.80 6.02
CA PHE A 101 -2.74 9.16 7.21
C PHE A 101 -1.87 10.00 8.13
N GLY A 102 -2.34 11.21 8.44
CA GLY A 102 -1.64 12.15 9.30
C GLY A 102 -2.21 12.17 10.71
N PHE A 103 -1.48 12.79 11.62
CA PHE A 103 -1.94 13.03 12.98
C PHE A 103 -3.18 13.94 12.99
N GLY A 104 -4.07 13.71 13.94
CA GLY A 104 -5.31 14.49 14.08
C GLY A 104 -6.40 14.10 13.09
N GLY A 105 -6.27 12.95 12.41
CA GLY A 105 -7.30 12.43 11.50
C GLY A 105 -7.26 13.04 10.09
N THR A 106 -6.19 13.71 9.70
CA THR A 106 -5.99 14.18 8.33
C THR A 106 -5.58 13.01 7.45
N ASN A 107 -6.46 12.61 6.54
CA ASN A 107 -6.22 11.52 5.62
C ASN A 107 -6.23 12.00 4.18
N ALA A 108 -5.34 11.45 3.36
CA ALA A 108 -5.30 11.70 1.93
C ALA A 108 -5.08 10.39 1.18
N VAL A 109 -5.75 10.24 0.05
CA VAL A 109 -5.60 9.08 -0.83
C VAL A 109 -5.40 9.59 -2.24
N LEU A 110 -4.34 9.13 -2.90
CA LEU A 110 -4.11 9.38 -4.32
C LEU A 110 -4.49 8.14 -5.11
N VAL A 111 -5.26 8.33 -6.18
CA VAL A 111 -5.65 7.26 -7.10
C VAL A 111 -4.91 7.44 -8.41
N PHE A 112 -4.26 6.38 -8.85
CA PHE A 112 -3.52 6.32 -10.10
C PHE A 112 -4.13 5.27 -11.03
N ARG A 113 -4.18 5.58 -12.31
CA ARG A 113 -4.56 4.64 -13.35
C ARG A 113 -3.47 4.56 -14.41
N ARG A 114 -3.27 3.37 -14.97
CA ARG A 114 -2.39 3.18 -16.13
C ARG A 114 -2.82 4.12 -17.24
N TYR A 115 -1.86 4.78 -17.83
CA TYR A 115 -2.07 5.57 -19.03
C TYR A 115 -1.67 4.75 -20.25
N ASP A 116 -2.60 4.58 -21.17
CA ASP A 116 -2.42 3.72 -22.35
C ASP A 116 -2.20 4.53 -23.65
N GLY A 117 -1.91 5.79 -23.50
CA GLY A 117 -1.65 6.70 -24.62
C GLY A 117 -2.83 7.55 -25.06
#